data_1b597a934f22323e482970a069b0cdbb
#
_entry.id   1b597a934f22323e482970a069b0cdbb
#
_cell.length_a   1.000
_cell.length_b   1.000
_cell.length_c   1.000
_cell.angle_alpha   90.00
_cell.angle_beta   90.00
_cell.angle_gamma   90.00
#
_symmetry.space_group_name_H-M   'P 1'
#
loop_
_entity.id
_entity.type
_entity.pdbx_description
1 polymer ?
#
loop_
_entity_poly.entity_id
_entity_poly.type
_entity_poly.pdbx_seq_one_letter_code
_entity_poly.pdbx_strand_id
1 'polypeptide(L)'
;MKLNHVMGNHDMTFGYRHHHDYRNRQDNGDSEKWGLGANNTMVNISRTVGAEGIIQERKSAWADSISFQDRITHGNFVTTLGVRYEDVEYDKIAKTSGTLTKFENSETMMAASTAYSMGEGKTAFVGYSQGYNPTGASSVEPEESDNFEIGYRSRNASGFMEVVAFYVDYDQLNETCSIASGCGDASQDQKNAGEAHSSGIEFTMKMNNLFPSTQMKGAGDMSGVRYPFVFSATLQEAERDVTTGSSIVDGNQLTYSPEESFYISIGAETNDWDYKFAAKYTDEYFTNDANTLKTEDAWIVDFQGGIKLDKLGMQGARAFVNVDNLLDKTYMASAHEYGVRPNKPQSFMAGVTFDF
;
A
#
# COMPACT_ATOMS: atom_id res chain seq x y z
N MET A 1 -13.63 10.97 19.50
CA MET A 1 -13.61 10.65 20.96
C MET A 1 -13.39 9.15 21.11
N LYS A 2 -12.61 8.73 22.11
CA LYS A 2 -12.39 7.30 22.41
C LYS A 2 -12.54 7.11 23.93
N LEU A 3 -13.30 6.09 24.34
CA LEU A 3 -13.50 5.72 25.74
C LEU A 3 -13.11 4.26 25.91
N ASN A 4 -12.23 3.98 26.87
CA ASN A 4 -11.82 2.62 27.22
C ASN A 4 -12.37 2.25 28.58
N HIS A 5 -12.85 1.03 28.75
CA HIS A 5 -13.35 0.48 30.00
C HIS A 5 -12.88 -0.97 30.16
N VAL A 6 -12.25 -1.25 31.28
CA VAL A 6 -11.77 -2.60 31.62
C VAL A 6 -12.64 -3.17 32.73
N MET A 7 -13.21 -4.35 32.50
CA MET A 7 -14.03 -5.07 33.45
C MET A 7 -13.70 -6.57 33.44
N GLY A 8 -13.00 -7.04 34.45
CA GLY A 8 -12.56 -8.43 34.52
C GLY A 8 -11.57 -8.76 33.41
N ASN A 9 -11.95 -9.69 32.53
CA ASN A 9 -11.17 -10.11 31.35
C ASN A 9 -11.58 -9.38 30.06
N HIS A 10 -12.46 -8.38 30.12
CA HIS A 10 -12.91 -7.54 29.01
C HIS A 10 -12.19 -6.22 28.99
N ASP A 11 -11.69 -5.81 27.83
CA ASP A 11 -11.11 -4.50 27.55
C ASP A 11 -11.92 -3.87 26.40
N MET A 12 -12.91 -3.09 26.78
CA MET A 12 -13.91 -2.51 25.88
C MET A 12 -13.48 -1.12 25.43
N THR A 13 -13.66 -0.86 24.15
CA THR A 13 -13.40 0.45 23.55
C THR A 13 -14.64 0.94 22.80
N PHE A 14 -15.10 2.14 23.13
CA PHE A 14 -16.11 2.89 22.38
C PHE A 14 -15.43 4.01 21.62
N GLY A 15 -15.74 4.15 20.34
CA GLY A 15 -15.24 5.20 19.48
C GLY A 15 -16.36 6.02 18.85
N TYR A 16 -16.17 7.33 18.77
CA TYR A 16 -16.93 8.23 17.91
C TYR A 16 -15.94 9.11 17.15
N ARG A 17 -16.12 9.21 15.84
CA ARG A 17 -15.32 10.07 14.96
C ARG A 17 -16.26 10.88 14.09
N HIS A 18 -16.05 12.19 14.07
CA HIS A 18 -16.59 13.10 13.06
C HIS A 18 -15.42 13.61 12.23
N HIS A 19 -15.52 13.53 10.92
CA HIS A 19 -14.47 13.90 9.98
C HIS A 19 -15.05 14.71 8.84
N HIS A 20 -14.33 15.74 8.41
CA HIS A 20 -14.68 16.54 7.25
C HIS A 20 -13.45 16.75 6.39
N ASP A 21 -13.56 16.34 5.14
CA ASP A 21 -12.58 16.57 4.11
C ASP A 21 -13.14 17.42 2.98
N TYR A 22 -12.28 18.19 2.32
CA TYR A 22 -12.65 18.87 1.10
C TYR A 22 -11.49 18.88 0.10
N ARG A 23 -11.84 18.83 -1.17
CA ARG A 23 -10.90 18.96 -2.29
C ARG A 23 -11.42 20.00 -3.27
N ASN A 24 -10.53 20.93 -3.66
CA ASN A 24 -10.75 21.82 -4.80
C ASN A 24 -9.85 21.35 -5.94
N ARG A 25 -10.42 21.02 -7.07
CA ARG A 25 -9.66 20.69 -8.29
C ARG A 25 -9.60 21.92 -9.19
N GLN A 26 -8.38 22.34 -9.50
CA GLN A 26 -8.09 23.38 -10.48
C GLN A 26 -7.30 22.74 -11.60
N ASP A 27 -7.82 22.80 -12.81
CA ASP A 27 -7.07 22.40 -13.99
C ASP A 27 -6.76 23.66 -14.79
N ASN A 28 -5.54 23.80 -15.24
CA ASN A 28 -5.12 24.97 -16.04
C ASN A 28 -5.71 24.94 -17.45
N GLY A 29 -6.44 23.87 -17.79
CA GLY A 29 -7.12 23.75 -19.08
C GLY A 29 -6.22 23.71 -20.32
N ASP A 30 -4.90 23.84 -20.12
CA ASP A 30 -3.93 23.71 -21.20
C ASP A 30 -3.80 22.26 -21.60
N SER A 31 -4.07 21.95 -22.85
CA SER A 31 -3.86 20.62 -23.40
C SER A 31 -3.07 20.71 -24.69
N GLU A 32 -2.11 19.81 -24.83
CA GLU A 32 -1.36 19.63 -26.08
C GLU A 32 -1.61 18.20 -26.59
N LYS A 33 -2.04 18.09 -27.82
CA LYS A 33 -2.10 16.80 -28.53
C LYS A 33 -0.87 16.63 -29.37
N TRP A 34 -0.15 15.55 -29.13
CA TRP A 34 1.00 15.14 -29.90
C TRP A 34 0.68 13.88 -30.69
N GLY A 35 1.15 13.78 -31.90
CA GLY A 35 1.02 12.61 -32.72
C GLY A 35 2.32 12.26 -33.42
N LEU A 36 2.37 11.08 -34.01
CA LEU A 36 3.49 10.66 -34.83
C LEU A 36 3.31 11.23 -36.25
N GLY A 37 4.22 12.09 -36.66
CA GLY A 37 4.37 12.56 -38.02
C GLY A 37 5.16 11.57 -38.86
N ALA A 38 5.46 11.98 -40.08
CA ALA A 38 6.32 11.21 -40.97
C ALA A 38 7.67 10.92 -40.32
N ASN A 39 8.21 9.71 -40.51
CA ASN A 39 9.46 9.23 -39.93
C ASN A 39 9.45 9.09 -38.37
N ASN A 40 8.30 8.79 -37.75
CA ASN A 40 8.14 8.63 -36.33
C ASN A 40 8.56 9.87 -35.49
N THR A 41 8.54 11.05 -36.07
CA THR A 41 8.78 12.28 -35.35
C THR A 41 7.55 12.71 -34.57
N MET A 42 7.73 13.10 -33.31
CA MET A 42 6.66 13.68 -32.50
C MET A 42 6.30 15.07 -33.04
N VAL A 43 5.05 15.26 -33.42
CA VAL A 43 4.54 16.56 -33.87
C VAL A 43 3.39 17.00 -33.00
N ASN A 44 3.38 18.27 -32.61
CA ASN A 44 2.25 18.86 -31.92
C ASN A 44 1.11 19.07 -32.88
N ILE A 45 -0.01 18.34 -32.66
CA ILE A 45 -1.18 18.42 -33.54
C ILE A 45 -2.07 19.60 -33.16
N SER A 46 -2.22 19.88 -31.87
CA SER A 46 -3.01 21.00 -31.39
C SER A 46 -2.60 21.39 -29.96
N ARG A 47 -2.69 22.67 -29.68
CA ARG A 47 -2.57 23.24 -28.34
C ARG A 47 -3.84 24.00 -28.00
N THR A 48 -4.46 23.69 -26.91
CA THR A 48 -5.57 24.44 -26.31
C THR A 48 -5.09 25.11 -25.05
N VAL A 49 -5.17 26.43 -24.99
CA VAL A 49 -4.85 27.21 -23.80
C VAL A 49 -6.16 27.45 -23.04
N GLY A 50 -6.26 26.90 -21.86
CA GLY A 50 -7.41 27.09 -20.97
C GLY A 50 -7.29 28.34 -20.13
N ALA A 51 -8.35 28.70 -19.42
CA ALA A 51 -8.33 29.78 -18.45
C ALA A 51 -7.59 29.33 -17.18
N GLU A 52 -6.52 30.00 -16.81
CA GLU A 52 -5.75 29.71 -15.61
C GLU A 52 -6.58 29.89 -14.34
N GLY A 53 -6.42 28.98 -13.38
CA GLY A 53 -6.87 29.15 -11.99
C GLY A 53 -8.38 29.00 -11.75
N ILE A 54 -9.15 28.47 -12.70
CA ILE A 54 -10.56 28.20 -12.47
C ILE A 54 -10.71 26.89 -11.67
N ILE A 55 -11.33 26.98 -10.49
CA ILE A 55 -11.75 25.77 -9.75
C ILE A 55 -12.87 25.12 -10.55
N GLN A 56 -12.60 23.96 -11.13
CA GLN A 56 -13.56 23.23 -11.95
C GLN A 56 -14.49 22.36 -11.11
N GLU A 57 -14.00 21.86 -9.99
CA GLU A 57 -14.76 20.99 -9.09
C GLU A 57 -14.41 21.25 -7.63
N ARG A 58 -15.42 21.27 -6.79
CA ARG A 58 -15.26 21.19 -5.34
C ARG A 58 -15.97 19.94 -4.83
N LYS A 59 -15.26 19.12 -4.08
CA LYS A 59 -15.78 17.96 -3.36
C LYS A 59 -15.63 18.20 -1.86
N SER A 60 -16.64 17.83 -1.10
CA SER A 60 -16.62 17.82 0.37
C SER A 60 -17.21 16.50 0.85
N ALA A 61 -16.65 15.91 1.88
CA ALA A 61 -17.17 14.71 2.53
C ALA A 61 -17.24 14.93 4.04
N TRP A 62 -18.37 14.60 4.63
CA TRP A 62 -18.55 14.49 6.08
C TRP A 62 -18.75 13.02 6.41
N ALA A 63 -18.01 12.52 7.38
CA ALA A 63 -18.12 11.14 7.83
C ALA A 63 -18.32 11.11 9.36
N ASP A 64 -19.38 10.49 9.78
CA ASP A 64 -19.66 10.17 11.17
C ASP A 64 -19.53 8.67 11.39
N SER A 65 -18.76 8.26 12.38
CA SER A 65 -18.66 6.84 12.71
C SER A 65 -18.76 6.58 14.20
N ILE A 66 -19.45 5.49 14.52
CA ILE A 66 -19.55 4.93 15.87
C ILE A 66 -18.97 3.53 15.83
N SER A 67 -18.14 3.19 16.83
CA SER A 67 -17.55 1.87 16.93
C SER A 67 -17.56 1.34 18.35
N PHE A 68 -17.69 0.04 18.45
CA PHE A 68 -17.50 -0.71 19.69
C PHE A 68 -16.56 -1.90 19.43
N GLN A 69 -15.63 -2.12 20.35
CA GLN A 69 -14.75 -3.28 20.33
C GLN A 69 -14.64 -3.83 21.75
N ASP A 70 -14.69 -5.15 21.88
CA ASP A 70 -14.38 -5.85 23.13
C ASP A 70 -13.24 -6.85 22.89
N ARG A 71 -12.16 -6.69 23.66
CA ARG A 71 -11.02 -7.60 23.67
C ARG A 71 -11.09 -8.45 24.93
N ILE A 72 -11.38 -9.73 24.75
CA ILE A 72 -11.64 -10.69 25.83
C ILE A 72 -10.42 -11.60 26.00
N THR A 73 -9.83 -11.61 27.21
CA THR A 73 -8.70 -12.50 27.53
C THR A 73 -9.18 -13.68 28.36
N HIS A 74 -8.99 -14.90 27.86
CA HIS A 74 -9.35 -16.13 28.55
C HIS A 74 -8.23 -17.18 28.45
N GLY A 75 -7.48 -17.34 29.52
CA GLY A 75 -6.30 -18.20 29.53
C GLY A 75 -5.27 -17.73 28.49
N ASN A 76 -4.94 -18.60 27.55
CA ASN A 76 -4.03 -18.31 26.45
C ASN A 76 -4.72 -17.71 25.21
N PHE A 77 -6.03 -17.53 25.25
CA PHE A 77 -6.79 -16.94 24.16
C PHE A 77 -7.04 -15.47 24.38
N VAL A 78 -6.94 -14.70 23.29
CA VAL A 78 -7.39 -13.32 23.20
C VAL A 78 -8.33 -13.24 22.02
N THR A 79 -9.62 -13.03 22.30
CA THR A 79 -10.66 -12.86 21.28
C THR A 79 -11.03 -11.39 21.21
N THR A 80 -11.12 -10.85 20.00
CA THR A 80 -11.56 -9.48 19.76
C THR A 80 -12.82 -9.51 18.89
N LEU A 81 -13.86 -8.83 19.35
CA LEU A 81 -15.11 -8.63 18.60
C LEU A 81 -15.28 -7.13 18.39
N GLY A 82 -15.67 -6.74 17.19
CA GLY A 82 -15.84 -5.35 16.82
C GLY A 82 -17.05 -5.12 15.92
N VAL A 83 -17.67 -3.97 16.08
CA VAL A 83 -18.69 -3.44 15.16
C VAL A 83 -18.43 -1.95 14.94
N ARG A 84 -18.60 -1.50 13.71
CA ARG A 84 -18.50 -0.11 13.31
C ARG A 84 -19.63 0.23 12.37
N TYR A 85 -20.35 1.30 12.68
CA TYR A 85 -21.25 1.97 11.75
C TYR A 85 -20.57 3.22 11.22
N GLU A 86 -20.68 3.44 9.92
CA GLU A 86 -20.15 4.64 9.24
C GLU A 86 -21.25 5.23 8.36
N ASP A 87 -21.40 6.55 8.44
CA ASP A 87 -22.33 7.34 7.64
C ASP A 87 -21.53 8.45 6.96
N VAL A 88 -21.58 8.49 5.62
CA VAL A 88 -20.79 9.41 4.80
C VAL A 88 -21.70 10.20 3.89
N GLU A 89 -21.76 11.50 4.11
CA GLU A 89 -22.37 12.45 3.21
C GLU A 89 -21.32 13.08 2.30
N TYR A 90 -21.59 13.11 1.01
CA TYR A 90 -20.66 13.60 -0.01
C TYR A 90 -21.31 14.61 -0.92
N ASP A 91 -20.72 15.81 -1.02
CA ASP A 91 -21.15 16.92 -1.87
C ASP A 91 -20.14 17.15 -3.00
N LYS A 92 -20.62 17.13 -4.24
CA LYS A 92 -19.85 17.48 -5.45
C LYS A 92 -20.47 18.71 -6.11
N ILE A 93 -19.71 19.77 -6.24
CA ILE A 93 -20.11 20.99 -6.95
C ILE A 93 -19.28 21.14 -8.21
N ALA A 94 -19.90 20.99 -9.38
CA ALA A 94 -19.29 21.34 -10.65
C ALA A 94 -19.31 22.87 -10.81
N LYS A 95 -18.16 23.51 -10.75
CA LYS A 95 -18.04 24.99 -10.77
C LYS A 95 -18.44 25.62 -12.09
N THR A 96 -18.28 24.90 -13.21
CA THR A 96 -18.68 25.37 -14.54
C THR A 96 -20.19 25.47 -14.72
N SER A 97 -20.97 24.54 -14.15
CA SER A 97 -22.43 24.50 -14.23
C SER A 97 -23.12 24.99 -12.97
N GLY A 98 -22.41 25.07 -11.85
CA GLY A 98 -22.98 25.30 -10.52
C GLY A 98 -23.82 24.14 -9.96
N THR A 99 -23.79 22.99 -10.64
CA THR A 99 -24.60 21.84 -10.24
C THR A 99 -24.04 21.24 -8.96
N LEU A 100 -24.89 21.09 -7.96
CA LEU A 100 -24.62 20.37 -6.72
C LEU A 100 -25.18 18.95 -6.86
N THR A 101 -24.35 17.97 -6.64
CA THR A 101 -24.75 16.57 -6.52
C THR A 101 -24.42 16.08 -5.11
N LYS A 102 -25.37 15.40 -4.48
CA LYS A 102 -25.23 14.85 -3.14
C LYS A 102 -25.32 13.33 -3.19
N PHE A 103 -24.51 12.68 -2.39
CA PHE A 103 -24.50 11.24 -2.17
C PHE A 103 -24.47 10.97 -0.67
N GLU A 104 -25.16 9.93 -0.26
CA GLU A 104 -25.15 9.42 1.11
C GLU A 104 -24.86 7.92 1.03
N ASN A 105 -23.94 7.47 1.85
CA ASN A 105 -23.57 6.06 1.96
C ASN A 105 -23.46 5.74 3.45
N SER A 106 -24.01 4.61 3.86
CA SER A 106 -23.86 4.15 5.24
C SER A 106 -23.69 2.65 5.28
N GLU A 107 -22.81 2.16 6.17
CA GLU A 107 -22.53 0.74 6.29
C GLU A 107 -22.23 0.35 7.74
N THR A 108 -22.57 -0.91 8.07
CA THR A 108 -22.24 -1.54 9.35
C THR A 108 -21.27 -2.67 9.14
N MET A 109 -20.05 -2.48 9.57
CA MET A 109 -18.96 -3.45 9.44
C MET A 109 -18.76 -4.23 10.74
N MET A 110 -18.51 -5.52 10.62
CA MET A 110 -18.20 -6.42 11.72
C MET A 110 -16.78 -6.96 11.61
N ALA A 111 -16.18 -7.27 12.76
CA ALA A 111 -14.90 -7.93 12.83
C ALA A 111 -14.85 -8.90 14.02
N ALA A 112 -14.23 -10.06 13.83
CA ALA A 112 -13.96 -11.02 14.87
C ALA A 112 -12.60 -11.66 14.67
N SER A 113 -11.80 -11.76 15.73
CA SER A 113 -10.52 -12.46 15.67
C SER A 113 -10.23 -13.19 16.96
N THR A 114 -9.44 -14.26 16.87
CA THR A 114 -8.94 -14.99 18.03
C THR A 114 -7.46 -15.30 17.84
N ALA A 115 -6.68 -14.98 18.87
CA ALA A 115 -5.26 -15.31 18.95
C ALA A 115 -5.02 -16.27 20.11
N TYR A 116 -4.24 -17.32 19.86
CA TYR A 116 -3.82 -18.30 20.85
C TYR A 116 -2.33 -18.17 21.14
N SER A 117 -1.99 -17.82 22.38
CA SER A 117 -0.60 -17.77 22.83
C SER A 117 -0.09 -19.17 23.17
N MET A 118 0.92 -19.61 22.45
CA MET A 118 1.60 -20.91 22.68
C MET A 118 2.77 -20.80 23.67
N GLY A 119 2.98 -19.61 24.26
CA GLY A 119 4.16 -19.32 25.08
C GLY A 119 5.40 -18.99 24.25
N GLU A 120 6.45 -18.56 24.93
CA GLU A 120 7.75 -18.20 24.30
C GLU A 120 7.65 -17.22 23.12
N GLY A 121 6.68 -16.29 23.14
CA GLY A 121 6.46 -15.31 22.08
C GLY A 121 5.85 -15.87 20.80
N LYS A 122 5.29 -17.07 20.83
CA LYS A 122 4.61 -17.73 19.71
C LYS A 122 3.10 -17.54 19.83
N THR A 123 2.47 -17.20 18.70
CA THR A 123 1.02 -16.95 18.62
C THR A 123 0.48 -17.48 17.30
N ALA A 124 -0.60 -18.24 17.34
CA ALA A 124 -1.43 -18.52 16.17
C ALA A 124 -2.68 -17.64 16.23
N PHE A 125 -3.21 -17.23 15.10
CA PHE A 125 -4.40 -16.40 15.05
C PHE A 125 -5.24 -16.68 13.82
N VAL A 126 -6.52 -16.35 13.94
CA VAL A 126 -7.50 -16.31 12.85
C VAL A 126 -8.32 -15.05 12.99
N GLY A 127 -8.67 -14.43 11.88
CA GLY A 127 -9.45 -13.21 11.82
C GLY A 127 -10.43 -13.18 10.67
N TYR A 128 -11.53 -12.47 10.89
CA TYR A 128 -12.49 -12.05 9.90
C TYR A 128 -12.79 -10.58 10.09
N SER A 129 -12.89 -9.81 9.01
CA SER A 129 -13.31 -8.41 9.05
C SER A 129 -13.96 -8.00 7.75
N GLN A 130 -14.94 -7.12 7.84
CA GLN A 130 -15.56 -6.47 6.71
C GLN A 130 -14.86 -5.15 6.40
N GLY A 131 -14.65 -4.88 5.11
CA GLY A 131 -14.15 -3.62 4.58
C GLY A 131 -15.25 -2.84 3.88
N TYR A 132 -15.11 -1.52 3.81
CA TYR A 132 -16.04 -0.62 3.18
C TYR A 132 -15.32 0.58 2.58
N ASN A 133 -15.65 0.90 1.32
CA ASN A 133 -15.13 2.07 0.60
C ASN A 133 -16.30 2.84 -0.02
N PRO A 134 -16.68 4.02 0.54
CA PRO A 134 -17.82 4.79 0.06
C PRO A 134 -17.57 5.32 -1.35
N THR A 135 -18.63 5.41 -2.14
CA THR A 135 -18.59 5.96 -3.50
C THR A 135 -19.00 7.43 -3.53
N GLY A 136 -18.39 8.20 -4.43
CA GLY A 136 -18.77 9.56 -4.78
C GLY A 136 -19.53 9.66 -6.11
N ALA A 137 -20.16 8.56 -6.57
CA ALA A 137 -20.90 8.49 -7.83
C ALA A 137 -22.32 7.94 -7.58
N SER A 138 -23.35 8.60 -8.15
CA SER A 138 -24.76 8.24 -7.91
C SER A 138 -25.21 6.94 -8.60
N SER A 139 -24.39 6.40 -9.50
CA SER A 139 -24.71 5.20 -10.28
C SER A 139 -23.92 3.98 -9.86
N VAL A 140 -23.15 4.10 -8.78
CA VAL A 140 -22.23 3.07 -8.31
C VAL A 140 -22.48 2.88 -6.82
N GLU A 141 -22.67 1.63 -6.41
CA GLU A 141 -22.78 1.28 -5.00
C GLU A 141 -21.41 1.27 -4.33
N PRO A 142 -21.33 1.44 -2.99
CA PRO A 142 -20.08 1.33 -2.26
C PRO A 142 -19.41 -0.01 -2.50
N GLU A 143 -18.08 -0.04 -2.44
CA GLU A 143 -17.32 -1.27 -2.44
C GLU A 143 -17.31 -1.87 -1.03
N GLU A 144 -17.61 -3.14 -0.95
CA GLU A 144 -17.57 -3.93 0.27
C GLU A 144 -16.58 -5.09 0.12
N SER A 145 -16.04 -5.56 1.23
CA SER A 145 -15.20 -6.75 1.21
C SER A 145 -15.33 -7.57 2.49
N ASP A 146 -15.20 -8.88 2.32
CA ASP A 146 -15.05 -9.86 3.39
C ASP A 146 -13.60 -10.37 3.43
N ASN A 147 -12.90 -10.14 4.54
CA ASN A 147 -11.50 -10.46 4.69
C ASN A 147 -11.32 -11.58 5.70
N PHE A 148 -10.61 -12.64 5.31
CA PHE A 148 -10.28 -13.79 6.15
C PHE A 148 -8.77 -13.94 6.24
N GLU A 149 -8.27 -14.15 7.46
CA GLU A 149 -6.86 -14.36 7.74
C GLU A 149 -6.64 -15.52 8.68
N ILE A 150 -5.58 -16.29 8.45
CA ILE A 150 -5.04 -17.25 9.40
C ILE A 150 -3.52 -17.12 9.43
N GLY A 151 -2.93 -17.05 10.60
CA GLY A 151 -1.49 -16.82 10.67
C GLY A 151 -0.83 -17.36 11.91
N TYR A 152 0.49 -17.35 11.82
CA TYR A 152 1.39 -17.70 12.91
C TYR A 152 2.48 -16.64 13.04
N ARG A 153 2.75 -16.24 14.27
CA ARG A 153 3.77 -15.25 14.61
C ARG A 153 4.68 -15.77 15.71
N SER A 154 5.97 -15.55 15.55
CA SER A 154 6.97 -15.83 16.57
C SER A 154 7.87 -14.62 16.78
N ARG A 155 8.04 -14.20 18.02
CA ARG A 155 8.92 -13.10 18.41
C ARG A 155 9.74 -13.50 19.61
N ASN A 156 11.06 -13.36 19.51
CA ASN A 156 12.00 -13.60 20.58
C ASN A 156 13.18 -12.60 20.50
N ALA A 157 14.17 -12.76 21.37
CA ALA A 157 15.34 -11.87 21.38
C ALA A 157 16.18 -11.91 20.08
N SER A 158 16.11 -12.99 19.32
CA SER A 158 16.87 -13.15 18.08
C SER A 158 16.17 -12.52 16.88
N GLY A 159 14.83 -12.33 16.95
CA GLY A 159 14.09 -11.74 15.84
C GLY A 159 12.58 -11.96 15.89
N PHE A 160 11.99 -11.84 14.73
CA PHE A 160 10.56 -11.92 14.45
C PHE A 160 10.32 -12.73 13.19
N MET A 161 9.29 -13.56 13.20
CA MET A 161 8.80 -14.28 12.01
C MET A 161 7.27 -14.28 12.03
N GLU A 162 6.68 -14.09 10.88
CA GLU A 162 5.23 -14.17 10.68
C GLU A 162 4.92 -14.81 9.32
N VAL A 163 3.90 -15.65 9.30
CA VAL A 163 3.27 -16.15 8.08
C VAL A 163 1.77 -15.96 8.22
N VAL A 164 1.13 -15.43 7.17
CA VAL A 164 -0.31 -15.21 7.10
C VAL A 164 -0.81 -15.73 5.77
N ALA A 165 -1.82 -16.57 5.79
CA ALA A 165 -2.63 -16.85 4.61
C ALA A 165 -3.89 -15.97 4.70
N PHE A 166 -4.28 -15.37 3.58
CA PHE A 166 -5.42 -14.47 3.49
C PHE A 166 -6.31 -14.81 2.30
N TYR A 167 -7.57 -14.43 2.42
CA TYR A 167 -8.56 -14.40 1.35
C TYR A 167 -9.42 -13.16 1.52
N VAL A 168 -9.58 -12.39 0.46
CA VAL A 168 -10.41 -11.19 0.41
C VAL A 168 -11.40 -11.36 -0.73
N ASP A 169 -12.67 -11.24 -0.42
CA ASP A 169 -13.78 -11.26 -1.37
C ASP A 169 -14.31 -9.83 -1.49
N TYR A 170 -14.31 -9.28 -2.70
CA TYR A 170 -14.80 -7.94 -3.01
C TYR A 170 -16.15 -8.03 -3.67
N ASP A 171 -17.15 -7.47 -3.02
CA ASP A 171 -18.43 -7.18 -3.63
C ASP A 171 -18.45 -5.75 -4.16
N GLN A 172 -18.86 -5.59 -5.42
CA GLN A 172 -18.98 -4.29 -6.07
C GLN A 172 -17.67 -3.47 -6.14
N LEU A 173 -16.59 -4.08 -6.59
CA LEU A 173 -15.31 -3.41 -6.79
C LEU A 173 -15.48 -2.10 -7.59
N ASN A 174 -15.00 -0.98 -7.03
CA ASN A 174 -15.13 0.33 -7.64
C ASN A 174 -13.83 0.77 -8.31
N GLU A 175 -13.91 1.11 -9.58
CA GLU A 175 -12.80 1.60 -10.36
C GLU A 175 -13.03 3.00 -10.91
N THR A 176 -11.94 3.75 -11.08
CA THR A 176 -12.00 5.03 -11.79
C THR A 176 -12.09 4.78 -13.29
N CYS A 177 -13.07 5.40 -13.93
CA CYS A 177 -13.23 5.36 -15.36
C CYS A 177 -12.03 5.98 -16.09
N SER A 178 -11.41 5.17 -16.95
CA SER A 178 -10.30 5.56 -17.81
C SER A 178 -10.37 4.76 -19.11
N ILE A 179 -9.53 5.08 -20.09
CA ILE A 179 -9.42 4.27 -21.31
C ILE A 179 -8.87 2.87 -20.94
N ALA A 180 -7.94 2.78 -20.01
CA ALA A 180 -7.37 1.51 -19.57
C ALA A 180 -8.41 0.61 -18.86
N SER A 181 -9.38 1.20 -18.17
CA SER A 181 -10.52 0.49 -17.56
C SER A 181 -11.72 0.33 -18.50
N GLY A 182 -11.54 0.55 -19.79
CA GLY A 182 -12.55 0.27 -20.81
C GLY A 182 -13.70 1.26 -20.91
N CYS A 183 -13.62 2.42 -20.26
CA CYS A 183 -14.70 3.41 -20.31
C CYS A 183 -14.77 4.21 -21.62
N GLY A 184 -13.79 4.08 -22.49
CA GLY A 184 -13.74 4.81 -23.78
C GLY A 184 -13.35 6.29 -23.67
N ASP A 185 -13.39 6.87 -22.49
CA ASP A 185 -12.94 8.21 -22.18
C ASP A 185 -12.26 8.26 -20.80
N ALA A 186 -11.63 9.38 -20.48
CA ALA A 186 -10.96 9.59 -19.19
C ALA A 186 -11.80 10.51 -18.30
N SER A 187 -13.10 10.23 -18.15
CA SER A 187 -14.02 11.04 -17.35
C SER A 187 -13.63 11.11 -15.88
N GLN A 188 -12.87 10.12 -15.39
CA GLN A 188 -12.51 9.94 -13.97
C GLN A 188 -13.73 9.80 -13.04
N ASP A 189 -14.87 9.44 -13.58
CA ASP A 189 -16.01 9.00 -12.82
C ASP A 189 -15.76 7.57 -12.32
N GLN A 190 -16.48 7.15 -11.30
CA GLN A 190 -16.41 5.76 -10.81
C GLN A 190 -17.35 4.87 -11.63
N LYS A 191 -16.96 3.62 -11.79
CA LYS A 191 -17.79 2.54 -12.31
C LYS A 191 -17.74 1.35 -11.36
N ASN A 192 -18.81 0.56 -11.34
CA ASN A 192 -18.78 -0.75 -10.74
C ASN A 192 -18.02 -1.70 -11.70
N ALA A 193 -17.01 -2.39 -11.19
CA ALA A 193 -16.18 -3.32 -11.95
C ALA A 193 -16.53 -4.79 -11.66
N GLY A 194 -17.65 -5.04 -10.96
CA GLY A 194 -18.10 -6.38 -10.59
C GLY A 194 -17.49 -6.89 -9.31
N GLU A 195 -17.55 -8.19 -9.14
CA GLU A 195 -16.95 -8.91 -8.03
C GLU A 195 -15.49 -9.26 -8.35
N ALA A 196 -14.69 -9.46 -7.31
CA ALA A 196 -13.30 -9.87 -7.44
C ALA A 196 -12.83 -10.56 -6.16
N HIS A 197 -11.83 -11.39 -6.25
CA HIS A 197 -11.19 -11.91 -5.06
C HIS A 197 -9.67 -11.74 -5.10
N SER A 198 -9.07 -11.75 -3.91
CA SER A 198 -7.62 -11.85 -3.76
C SER A 198 -7.30 -12.87 -2.68
N SER A 199 -6.38 -13.77 -2.95
CA SER A 199 -5.91 -14.75 -1.99
C SER A 199 -4.41 -14.90 -2.05
N GLY A 200 -3.80 -15.28 -0.94
CA GLY A 200 -2.35 -15.41 -0.95
C GLY A 200 -1.73 -15.76 0.40
N ILE A 201 -0.41 -15.72 0.39
CA ILE A 201 0.43 -15.94 1.57
C ILE A 201 1.41 -14.81 1.70
N GLU A 202 1.49 -14.24 2.88
CA GLU A 202 2.51 -13.29 3.28
C GLU A 202 3.48 -13.92 4.26
N PHE A 203 4.76 -13.70 4.06
CA PHE A 203 5.81 -14.12 4.97
C PHE A 203 6.71 -12.94 5.30
N THR A 204 7.02 -12.75 6.59
CA THR A 204 8.01 -11.78 7.05
C THR A 204 8.93 -12.40 8.07
N MET A 205 10.23 -12.24 7.86
CA MET A 205 11.27 -12.62 8.82
C MET A 205 12.23 -11.47 9.06
N LYS A 206 12.52 -11.17 10.32
CA LYS A 206 13.51 -10.17 10.76
C LYS A 206 14.44 -10.83 11.76
N MET A 207 15.73 -10.79 11.51
CA MET A 207 16.75 -11.29 12.42
C MET A 207 17.64 -10.13 12.88
N ASN A 208 17.84 -9.99 14.20
CA ASN A 208 18.71 -8.96 14.74
C ASN A 208 20.18 -9.20 14.39
N ASN A 209 20.54 -10.47 14.19
CA ASN A 209 21.86 -10.88 13.75
C ASN A 209 21.77 -12.22 13.01
N LEU A 210 21.99 -12.20 11.70
CA LEU A 210 21.94 -13.38 10.83
C LEU A 210 23.08 -14.38 11.16
N PHE A 211 24.25 -13.87 11.59
CA PHE A 211 25.42 -14.67 11.93
C PHE A 211 25.78 -14.47 13.43
N PRO A 212 25.26 -15.29 14.34
CA PRO A 212 25.67 -15.23 15.73
C PRO A 212 27.18 -15.42 15.87
N SER A 213 27.83 -14.65 16.71
CA SER A 213 29.29 -14.54 16.88
C SER A 213 30.02 -15.86 17.15
N THR A 214 29.32 -16.92 17.54
CA THR A 214 29.85 -18.28 17.74
C THR A 214 30.24 -19.00 16.45
N GLN A 215 29.77 -18.56 15.26
CA GLN A 215 30.01 -19.24 13.99
C GLN A 215 31.12 -18.60 13.14
N MET A 216 31.57 -17.38 13.47
CA MET A 216 32.59 -16.66 12.70
C MET A 216 34.03 -16.71 13.30
N LYS A 217 34.36 -17.75 14.02
CA LYS A 217 35.74 -17.97 14.50
C LYS A 217 36.66 -18.23 13.29
N GLY A 218 37.36 -17.20 12.81
CA GLY A 218 38.38 -17.35 11.74
C GLY A 218 38.53 -16.18 10.79
N ALA A 219 37.62 -15.22 10.76
CA ALA A 219 37.64 -14.07 9.85
C ALA A 219 37.96 -12.73 10.56
N GLY A 220 39.05 -12.66 11.31
CA GLY A 220 39.45 -11.47 12.06
C GLY A 220 38.55 -11.25 13.32
N ASP A 221 38.86 -10.23 14.13
CA ASP A 221 38.04 -9.89 15.29
C ASP A 221 36.78 -9.11 14.85
N MET A 222 35.73 -9.86 14.49
CA MET A 222 34.40 -9.36 14.13
C MET A 222 33.44 -9.36 15.35
N SER A 223 33.96 -9.45 16.56
CA SER A 223 33.20 -9.68 17.80
C SER A 223 32.18 -8.57 18.14
N GLY A 224 32.25 -7.42 17.48
CA GLY A 224 31.34 -6.29 17.69
C GLY A 224 30.38 -6.00 16.51
N VAL A 225 30.43 -6.82 15.45
CA VAL A 225 29.59 -6.59 14.26
C VAL A 225 28.29 -7.36 14.37
N ARG A 226 27.17 -6.70 14.11
CA ARG A 226 25.85 -7.30 13.96
C ARG A 226 25.48 -7.32 12.47
N TYR A 227 24.73 -8.33 12.07
CA TYR A 227 24.25 -8.51 10.70
C TYR A 227 22.72 -8.58 10.70
N PRO A 228 22.03 -7.43 10.81
CA PRO A 228 20.58 -7.41 10.70
C PRO A 228 20.12 -7.90 9.33
N PHE A 229 19.07 -8.71 9.35
CA PHE A 229 18.50 -9.32 8.15
C PHE A 229 16.98 -9.14 8.16
N VAL A 230 16.42 -8.83 6.98
CA VAL A 230 14.97 -8.81 6.75
C VAL A 230 14.69 -9.54 5.45
N PHE A 231 13.70 -10.42 5.48
CA PHE A 231 13.10 -11.02 4.31
C PHE A 231 11.58 -10.86 4.41
N SER A 232 10.93 -10.42 3.34
CA SER A 232 9.48 -10.38 3.22
C SER A 232 9.09 -10.89 1.85
N ALA A 233 8.03 -11.66 1.78
CA ALA A 233 7.48 -12.22 0.55
C ALA A 233 5.96 -12.12 0.58
N THR A 234 5.35 -11.76 -0.54
CA THR A 234 3.93 -11.89 -0.82
C THR A 234 3.78 -12.72 -2.08
N LEU A 235 3.00 -13.79 -1.98
CA LEU A 235 2.55 -14.61 -3.10
C LEU A 235 1.04 -14.51 -3.12
N GLN A 236 0.46 -13.99 -4.18
CA GLN A 236 -0.97 -13.74 -4.27
C GLN A 236 -1.52 -13.97 -5.66
N GLU A 237 -2.80 -14.25 -5.71
CA GLU A 237 -3.63 -14.23 -6.89
C GLU A 237 -4.77 -13.24 -6.65
N ALA A 238 -5.05 -12.37 -7.61
CA ALA A 238 -6.12 -11.39 -7.51
C ALA A 238 -6.83 -11.30 -8.86
N GLU A 239 -8.08 -11.77 -8.90
CA GLU A 239 -8.85 -11.99 -10.12
C GLU A 239 -10.27 -11.45 -10.02
N ARG A 240 -10.87 -11.23 -11.17
CA ARG A 240 -12.29 -10.86 -11.30
C ARG A 240 -13.15 -12.09 -11.40
N ASP A 241 -14.25 -12.09 -10.66
CA ASP A 241 -15.22 -13.21 -10.61
C ASP A 241 -16.43 -12.99 -11.53
N VAL A 242 -16.80 -11.73 -11.80
CA VAL A 242 -17.96 -11.38 -12.61
C VAL A 242 -17.65 -10.26 -13.59
N THR A 243 -18.08 -10.45 -14.81
CA THR A 243 -17.92 -9.47 -15.90
C THR A 243 -19.07 -8.48 -15.92
N THR A 244 -18.76 -7.20 -15.70
CA THR A 244 -19.68 -6.09 -15.93
C THR A 244 -19.09 -5.12 -16.95
N GLY A 245 -19.38 -5.29 -18.23
CA GLY A 245 -18.89 -4.42 -19.28
C GLY A 245 -18.18 -5.15 -20.41
N SER A 246 -17.88 -4.45 -21.50
CA SER A 246 -17.41 -5.08 -22.75
C SER A 246 -15.93 -5.42 -22.81
N SER A 247 -15.12 -4.93 -21.89
CA SER A 247 -13.65 -5.12 -21.89
C SER A 247 -13.13 -5.88 -20.68
N ILE A 248 -14.00 -6.19 -19.72
CA ILE A 248 -13.66 -6.94 -18.50
C ILE A 248 -14.13 -8.37 -18.68
N VAL A 249 -13.25 -9.33 -18.42
CA VAL A 249 -13.50 -10.77 -18.58
C VAL A 249 -13.31 -11.44 -17.22
N ASP A 250 -14.21 -12.37 -16.91
CA ASP A 250 -14.11 -13.26 -15.76
C ASP A 250 -12.76 -14.00 -15.76
N GLY A 251 -12.10 -14.07 -14.63
CA GLY A 251 -10.74 -14.62 -14.49
C GLY A 251 -9.61 -13.69 -14.94
N ASN A 252 -9.91 -12.44 -15.35
CA ASN A 252 -8.84 -11.47 -15.58
C ASN A 252 -8.21 -11.04 -14.24
N GLN A 253 -6.86 -10.99 -14.22
CA GLN A 253 -6.10 -10.49 -13.10
C GLN A 253 -6.44 -9.01 -12.83
N LEU A 254 -6.55 -8.64 -11.56
CA LEU A 254 -6.68 -7.24 -11.17
C LEU A 254 -5.45 -6.44 -11.61
N THR A 255 -5.68 -5.23 -12.11
CA THR A 255 -4.60 -4.35 -12.56
C THR A 255 -3.73 -3.89 -11.41
N TYR A 256 -2.42 -3.74 -11.66
CA TYR A 256 -1.42 -3.33 -10.68
C TYR A 256 -1.28 -4.29 -9.47
N SER A 257 -1.64 -5.56 -9.64
CA SER A 257 -1.56 -6.61 -8.64
C SER A 257 -0.52 -7.65 -9.05
N PRO A 258 0.77 -7.49 -8.72
CA PRO A 258 1.78 -8.50 -9.01
C PRO A 258 1.54 -9.76 -8.20
N GLU A 259 1.72 -10.93 -8.81
CA GLU A 259 1.54 -12.22 -8.13
C GLU A 259 2.65 -12.49 -7.12
N GLU A 260 3.86 -12.03 -7.41
CA GLU A 260 5.03 -12.22 -6.54
C GLU A 260 5.69 -10.87 -6.19
N SER A 261 5.95 -10.67 -4.91
CA SER A 261 6.74 -9.56 -4.42
C SER A 261 7.68 -10.00 -3.34
N PHE A 262 8.97 -9.67 -3.47
CA PHE A 262 9.99 -10.00 -2.49
C PHE A 262 10.75 -8.75 -2.05
N TYR A 263 11.09 -8.73 -0.79
CA TYR A 263 12.04 -7.77 -0.23
C TYR A 263 13.07 -8.53 0.60
N ILE A 264 14.34 -8.28 0.34
CA ILE A 264 15.45 -8.81 1.12
C ILE A 264 16.39 -7.67 1.50
N SER A 265 16.83 -7.63 2.74
CA SER A 265 17.93 -6.75 3.12
C SER A 265 18.89 -7.44 4.08
N ILE A 266 20.17 -7.14 3.90
CA ILE A 266 21.23 -7.54 4.80
C ILE A 266 22.05 -6.32 5.18
N GLY A 267 22.34 -6.19 6.46
CA GLY A 267 23.18 -5.14 7.00
C GLY A 267 24.45 -5.70 7.64
N ALA A 268 25.39 -4.81 7.88
CA ALA A 268 26.51 -5.00 8.79
C ALA A 268 26.66 -3.71 9.59
N GLU A 269 26.63 -3.79 10.91
CA GLU A 269 26.64 -2.61 11.78
C GLU A 269 27.44 -2.82 13.05
N THR A 270 28.04 -1.73 13.51
CA THR A 270 28.70 -1.60 14.80
C THR A 270 28.18 -0.36 15.52
N ASN A 271 28.78 0.01 16.63
CA ASN A 271 28.49 1.28 17.29
C ASN A 271 28.95 2.50 16.47
N ASP A 272 29.92 2.33 15.57
CA ASP A 272 30.59 3.42 14.84
C ASP A 272 30.11 3.54 13.38
N TRP A 273 29.68 2.48 12.76
CA TRP A 273 29.30 2.46 11.35
C TRP A 273 28.18 1.43 11.09
N ASP A 274 27.43 1.67 10.01
CA ASP A 274 26.38 0.78 9.50
C ASP A 274 26.38 0.78 7.96
N TYR A 275 26.13 -0.39 7.39
CA TYR A 275 25.89 -0.59 5.96
C TYR A 275 24.70 -1.50 5.76
N LYS A 276 23.92 -1.27 4.71
CA LYS A 276 22.78 -2.08 4.34
C LYS A 276 22.65 -2.15 2.83
N PHE A 277 22.48 -3.34 2.32
CA PHE A 277 21.97 -3.60 0.98
C PHE A 277 20.53 -4.08 1.10
N ALA A 278 19.68 -3.57 0.22
CA ALA A 278 18.29 -4.00 0.11
C ALA A 278 17.99 -4.30 -1.36
N ALA A 279 17.22 -5.35 -1.61
CA ALA A 279 16.72 -5.67 -2.94
C ALA A 279 15.21 -5.89 -2.86
N LYS A 280 14.50 -5.30 -3.81
CA LYS A 280 13.05 -5.48 -4.01
C LYS A 280 12.83 -6.11 -5.36
N TYR A 281 12.08 -7.21 -5.38
CA TYR A 281 11.50 -7.81 -6.58
C TYR A 281 10.04 -7.44 -6.68
N THR A 282 9.60 -7.14 -7.87
CA THR A 282 8.19 -7.01 -8.23
C THR A 282 8.01 -7.78 -9.53
N ASP A 283 7.09 -8.72 -9.54
CA ASP A 283 6.73 -9.50 -10.72
C ASP A 283 6.03 -8.65 -11.78
N GLU A 284 5.91 -9.16 -12.99
CA GLU A 284 5.12 -8.55 -14.05
C GLU A 284 3.63 -8.49 -13.63
N TYR A 285 2.92 -7.45 -14.03
CA TYR A 285 1.49 -7.31 -13.76
C TYR A 285 0.79 -6.55 -14.88
N PHE A 286 -0.51 -6.78 -15.01
CA PHE A 286 -1.33 -6.06 -15.98
C PHE A 286 -1.60 -4.62 -15.54
N THR A 287 -1.62 -3.73 -16.53
CA THR A 287 -1.88 -2.30 -16.34
C THR A 287 -3.23 -1.86 -16.94
N ASN A 288 -3.95 -2.79 -17.57
CA ASN A 288 -5.29 -2.58 -18.10
C ASN A 288 -6.20 -3.78 -17.83
N ASP A 289 -7.50 -3.52 -17.69
CA ASP A 289 -8.52 -4.51 -17.31
C ASP A 289 -8.70 -5.64 -18.33
N ALA A 290 -8.36 -5.38 -19.60
CA ALA A 290 -8.40 -6.41 -20.64
C ALA A 290 -7.22 -7.39 -20.58
N ASN A 291 -6.31 -7.23 -19.65
CA ASN A 291 -5.09 -8.03 -19.46
C ASN A 291 -4.26 -8.18 -20.74
N THR A 292 -4.15 -7.10 -21.54
CA THR A 292 -3.40 -7.09 -22.80
C THR A 292 -2.10 -6.32 -22.71
N LEU A 293 -1.87 -5.55 -21.64
CA LEU A 293 -0.66 -4.76 -21.43
C LEU A 293 -0.07 -5.11 -20.06
N LYS A 294 1.12 -5.70 -20.06
CA LYS A 294 1.90 -6.05 -18.86
C LYS A 294 3.09 -5.13 -18.67
N THR A 295 3.50 -4.97 -17.41
CA THR A 295 4.84 -4.48 -17.06
C THR A 295 5.87 -5.58 -17.25
N GLU A 296 7.15 -5.24 -17.05
CA GLU A 296 8.23 -6.22 -16.90
C GLU A 296 8.46 -6.50 -15.41
N ASP A 297 8.93 -7.69 -15.07
CA ASP A 297 9.47 -7.97 -13.75
C ASP A 297 10.74 -7.16 -13.47
N ALA A 298 10.99 -6.81 -12.22
CA ALA A 298 12.14 -6.00 -11.89
C ALA A 298 12.72 -6.29 -10.50
N TRP A 299 14.04 -6.35 -10.44
CA TRP A 299 14.83 -6.25 -9.21
C TRP A 299 15.42 -4.85 -9.08
N ILE A 300 15.15 -4.18 -7.98
CA ILE A 300 15.76 -2.90 -7.62
C ILE A 300 16.63 -3.12 -6.39
N VAL A 301 17.89 -2.71 -6.50
CA VAL A 301 18.86 -2.83 -5.40
C VAL A 301 19.24 -1.46 -4.90
N ASP A 302 19.19 -1.28 -3.59
CA ASP A 302 19.55 -0.06 -2.90
C ASP A 302 20.71 -0.29 -1.95
N PHE A 303 21.52 0.73 -1.72
CA PHE A 303 22.59 0.74 -0.75
C PHE A 303 22.45 1.92 0.20
N GLN A 304 22.69 1.68 1.48
CA GLN A 304 22.78 2.71 2.50
C GLN A 304 24.02 2.46 3.36
N GLY A 305 24.72 3.53 3.71
CA GLY A 305 25.87 3.43 4.60
C GLY A 305 26.06 4.69 5.44
N GLY A 306 26.60 4.51 6.63
CA GLY A 306 26.90 5.62 7.53
C GLY A 306 28.05 5.33 8.47
N ILE A 307 28.71 6.39 8.91
CA ILE A 307 29.82 6.34 9.86
C ILE A 307 29.73 7.52 10.83
N LYS A 308 29.90 7.24 12.13
CA LYS A 308 30.02 8.27 13.15
C LYS A 308 31.39 8.93 13.06
N LEU A 309 31.41 10.23 13.22
CA LEU A 309 32.61 11.05 13.07
C LEU A 309 33.24 11.43 14.44
N ASP A 310 32.73 10.85 15.54
CA ASP A 310 33.24 11.13 16.90
C ASP A 310 34.74 10.91 17.02
N LYS A 311 35.28 9.85 16.39
CA LYS A 311 36.71 9.54 16.36
C LYS A 311 37.55 10.53 15.56
N LEU A 312 36.90 11.35 14.74
CA LEU A 312 37.52 12.48 13.98
C LEU A 312 37.34 13.82 14.71
N GLY A 313 36.86 13.81 15.96
CA GLY A 313 36.68 15.00 16.77
C GLY A 313 35.35 15.73 16.54
N MET A 314 34.47 15.21 15.70
CA MET A 314 33.14 15.78 15.44
C MET A 314 32.08 15.00 16.22
N GLN A 315 31.97 15.31 17.52
CA GLN A 315 31.05 14.66 18.45
C GLN A 315 29.60 14.81 18.00
N GLY A 316 28.84 13.71 18.01
CA GLY A 316 27.45 13.67 17.57
C GLY A 316 27.24 13.81 16.05
N ALA A 317 28.33 13.86 15.25
CA ALA A 317 28.22 13.91 13.80
C ALA A 317 28.21 12.50 13.18
N ARG A 318 27.37 12.30 12.15
CA ARG A 318 27.32 11.08 11.33
C ARG A 318 27.31 11.44 9.85
N ALA A 319 28.30 10.98 9.10
CA ALA A 319 28.28 11.03 7.64
C ALA A 319 27.48 9.83 7.09
N PHE A 320 26.75 10.04 6.00
CA PHE A 320 25.98 8.99 5.37
C PHE A 320 26.00 9.09 3.84
N VAL A 321 25.75 7.97 3.18
CA VAL A 321 25.48 7.86 1.75
C VAL A 321 24.31 6.91 1.52
N ASN A 322 23.39 7.30 0.63
CA ASN A 322 22.31 6.47 0.14
C ASN A 322 22.40 6.42 -1.39
N VAL A 323 22.29 5.24 -1.95
CA VAL A 323 22.23 5.01 -3.40
C VAL A 323 20.96 4.21 -3.68
N ASP A 324 20.00 4.86 -4.30
CA ASP A 324 18.76 4.19 -4.75
C ASP A 324 19.00 3.66 -6.17
N ASN A 325 18.44 2.50 -6.48
CA ASN A 325 18.58 1.81 -7.75
C ASN A 325 20.07 1.66 -8.15
N LEU A 326 20.85 1.03 -7.28
CA LEU A 326 22.32 0.89 -7.42
C LEU A 326 22.76 0.30 -8.77
N LEU A 327 21.95 -0.53 -9.38
CA LEU A 327 22.23 -1.20 -10.66
C LEU A 327 21.71 -0.41 -11.88
N ASP A 328 21.12 0.77 -11.67
CA ASP A 328 20.49 1.62 -12.72
C ASP A 328 19.50 0.83 -13.60
N LYS A 329 18.73 -0.08 -13.00
CA LYS A 329 17.71 -0.84 -13.71
C LYS A 329 16.58 0.10 -14.13
N THR A 330 16.25 0.12 -15.40
CA THR A 330 15.10 0.83 -15.94
C THR A 330 14.01 -0.19 -16.27
N TYR A 331 12.78 0.09 -15.83
CA TYR A 331 11.59 -0.68 -16.15
C TYR A 331 10.35 0.22 -16.18
N MET A 332 9.26 -0.29 -16.71
CA MET A 332 7.97 0.40 -16.72
C MET A 332 7.29 0.24 -15.35
N ALA A 333 7.26 1.31 -14.56
CA ALA A 333 6.62 1.31 -13.24
C ALA A 333 5.10 1.44 -13.29
N SER A 334 4.55 2.07 -14.33
CA SER A 334 3.12 2.12 -14.62
C SER A 334 2.86 2.51 -16.07
N ALA A 335 1.69 2.14 -16.58
CA ALA A 335 1.18 2.58 -17.87
C ALA A 335 -0.27 3.03 -17.73
N HIS A 336 -0.66 4.04 -18.48
CA HIS A 336 -2.04 4.53 -18.59
C HIS A 336 -2.24 5.15 -19.97
N GLU A 337 -3.46 5.62 -20.25
CA GLU A 337 -3.82 6.16 -21.56
C GLU A 337 -2.95 7.32 -22.08
N TYR A 338 -2.28 8.03 -21.18
CA TYR A 338 -1.40 9.16 -21.52
C TYR A 338 0.07 8.76 -21.68
N GLY A 339 0.42 7.50 -21.47
CA GLY A 339 1.76 6.98 -21.68
C GLY A 339 2.30 6.10 -20.58
N VAL A 340 3.60 5.87 -20.65
CA VAL A 340 4.35 5.02 -19.72
C VAL A 340 5.11 5.87 -18.73
N ARG A 341 5.08 5.49 -17.47
CA ARG A 341 5.90 6.08 -16.43
C ARG A 341 7.04 5.12 -16.06
N PRO A 342 8.31 5.48 -16.33
CA PRO A 342 9.45 4.69 -15.91
C PRO A 342 9.63 4.77 -14.38
N ASN A 343 10.38 3.82 -13.84
CA ASN A 343 10.82 3.87 -12.46
C ASN A 343 11.82 5.01 -12.23
N LYS A 344 12.13 5.30 -10.96
CA LYS A 344 13.18 6.24 -10.56
C LYS A 344 14.54 5.73 -11.08
N PRO A 345 15.33 6.55 -11.79
CA PRO A 345 16.69 6.20 -12.18
C PRO A 345 17.61 6.06 -10.97
N GLN A 346 18.84 5.58 -11.19
CA GLN A 346 19.86 5.60 -10.15
C GLN A 346 19.99 7.01 -9.58
N SER A 347 19.99 7.11 -8.26
CA SER A 347 20.21 8.37 -7.58
C SER A 347 21.01 8.14 -6.31
N PHE A 348 21.80 9.14 -5.93
CA PHE A 348 22.56 9.10 -4.69
C PHE A 348 22.42 10.38 -3.90
N MET A 349 22.44 10.24 -2.59
CA MET A 349 22.43 11.34 -1.64
C MET A 349 23.53 11.07 -0.62
N ALA A 350 24.31 12.10 -0.31
CA ALA A 350 25.30 12.07 0.76
C ALA A 350 25.13 13.30 1.66
N GLY A 351 25.41 13.12 2.95
CA GLY A 351 25.24 14.21 3.89
C GLY A 351 25.91 13.94 5.24
N VAL A 352 25.80 14.94 6.11
CA VAL A 352 26.21 14.84 7.52
C VAL A 352 25.06 15.30 8.39
N THR A 353 24.71 14.48 9.38
CA THR A 353 23.75 14.82 10.44
C THR A 353 24.48 15.10 11.74
N PHE A 354 23.90 15.94 12.58
CA PHE A 354 24.40 16.26 13.92
C PHE A 354 23.31 16.04 14.94
N ASP A 355 23.61 15.31 16.00
CA ASP A 355 22.78 15.20 17.20
C ASP A 355 23.26 16.25 18.21
N PHE A 356 22.34 17.13 18.66
CA PHE A 356 22.61 18.23 19.59
C PHE A 356 22.09 17.93 20.99
#